data_5427822fbe59c4c8c7bdcfe41ff3580a
#
_entry.id   5427822fbe59c4c8c7bdcfe41ff3580a
#
_cell.length_a   1.000
_cell.length_b   1.000
_cell.length_c   1.000
_cell.angle_alpha   90.00
_cell.angle_beta   90.00
_cell.angle_gamma   90.00
#
_symmetry.space_group_name_H-M   'P 1'
#
loop_
_entity.id
_entity.type
_entity.pdbx_description
1 polymer ?
#
loop_
_entity_poly.entity_id
_entity_poly.type
_entity_poly.pdbx_seq_one_letter_code
_entity_poly.pdbx_strand_id
1 'polypeptide(L)'
;MLFVYECTGNIIADFKKFYDTQLSEQDKKKIFIPTYDCMKRYQGSWHVEQKPLFTDCFFIECRNKEELKTLLLLALAPAAGFLLQGWLPGRGLLCCGITLGLVCVYVLVLQTKFTVDTLTGVSNRIVALRYLESELPYYRRHPNRSLHFLMMDMDHFKHINDEYGHLEGDAALVLLAGILKKVCANYNGVLARYGGDEFCIACGCNSVEVRTLIASIQRELDAANAVSGKPYQIEISIGCARLEPDIATVHDLIDKADQEMYHLKTRKRGTAPAEKQG
;
A
#
# COMPACT_ATOMS: atom_id res chain seq x y z
N MET A 1 -8.93 7.17 27.15
CA MET A 1 -9.12 6.05 28.07
C MET A 1 -8.83 4.79 27.29
N LEU A 2 -7.79 4.05 27.64
CA LEU A 2 -7.34 2.86 26.91
C LEU A 2 -8.02 1.65 27.56
N PHE A 3 -8.81 0.90 26.79
CA PHE A 3 -9.32 -0.38 27.26
C PHE A 3 -8.48 -1.48 26.63
N VAL A 4 -7.79 -2.25 27.46
CA VAL A 4 -7.13 -3.50 27.06
C VAL A 4 -8.10 -4.63 27.40
N TYR A 5 -8.53 -5.38 26.40
CA TYR A 5 -9.43 -6.50 26.58
C TYR A 5 -8.78 -7.79 26.05
N GLU A 6 -8.72 -8.82 26.88
CA GLU A 6 -8.30 -10.16 26.48
C GLU A 6 -9.47 -10.91 25.87
N CYS A 7 -9.34 -11.32 24.60
CA CYS A 7 -10.40 -12.00 23.85
C CYS A 7 -10.20 -13.52 23.88
N THR A 8 -11.26 -14.25 24.20
CA THR A 8 -11.28 -15.73 24.33
C THR A 8 -11.55 -16.46 23.01
N GLY A 9 -11.43 -15.82 21.86
CA GLY A 9 -11.60 -16.43 20.53
C GLY A 9 -12.88 -16.04 19.78
N ASN A 10 -13.88 -15.48 20.44
CA ASN A 10 -15.05 -14.89 19.78
C ASN A 10 -15.19 -13.41 20.12
N ILE A 11 -14.33 -12.62 19.49
CA ILE A 11 -14.14 -11.19 19.73
C ILE A 11 -15.47 -10.41 19.73
N ILE A 12 -16.40 -10.76 18.85
CA ILE A 12 -17.68 -10.04 18.69
C ILE A 12 -18.62 -10.32 19.87
N ALA A 13 -18.72 -11.57 20.32
CA ALA A 13 -19.59 -11.97 21.41
C ALA A 13 -19.07 -11.44 22.77
N ASP A 14 -17.77 -11.53 22.98
CA ASP A 14 -17.10 -11.06 24.19
C ASP A 14 -17.19 -9.54 24.32
N PHE A 15 -16.99 -8.82 23.22
CA PHE A 15 -17.12 -7.37 23.19
C PHE A 15 -18.57 -6.93 23.41
N LYS A 16 -19.55 -7.61 22.80
CA LYS A 16 -20.96 -7.31 23.00
C LYS A 16 -21.35 -7.47 24.46
N LYS A 17 -20.89 -8.53 25.10
CA LYS A 17 -21.11 -8.78 26.54
C LYS A 17 -20.48 -7.68 27.40
N PHE A 18 -19.27 -7.24 27.11
CA PHE A 18 -18.59 -6.15 27.79
C PHE A 18 -19.34 -4.82 27.58
N TYR A 19 -19.74 -4.52 26.35
CA TYR A 19 -20.47 -3.32 25.98
C TYR A 19 -21.81 -3.23 26.72
N ASP A 20 -22.54 -4.32 26.81
CA ASP A 20 -23.86 -4.35 27.45
C ASP A 20 -23.80 -4.34 28.97
N THR A 21 -22.74 -4.90 29.56
CA THR A 21 -22.67 -5.13 31.03
C THR A 21 -21.79 -4.18 31.79
N GLN A 22 -20.78 -3.56 31.17
CA GLN A 22 -19.75 -2.81 31.91
C GLN A 22 -19.68 -1.31 31.55
N LEU A 23 -20.44 -0.84 30.57
CA LEU A 23 -20.36 0.54 30.13
C LEU A 23 -21.58 1.36 30.50
N SER A 24 -21.34 2.59 30.99
CA SER A 24 -22.41 3.56 31.19
C SER A 24 -23.01 4.02 29.87
N GLU A 25 -24.27 4.46 29.87
CA GLU A 25 -24.94 5.00 28.68
C GLU A 25 -24.22 6.21 28.05
N GLN A 26 -23.47 6.95 28.87
CA GLN A 26 -22.63 8.06 28.37
C GLN A 26 -21.35 7.56 27.67
N ASP A 27 -20.78 6.46 28.14
CA ASP A 27 -19.58 5.86 27.55
C ASP A 27 -19.92 5.08 26.30
N LYS A 28 -21.09 4.41 26.25
CA LYS A 28 -21.61 3.73 25.07
C LYS A 28 -21.74 4.66 23.85
N LYS A 29 -22.06 5.94 24.06
CA LYS A 29 -22.12 6.95 22.99
C LYS A 29 -20.74 7.39 22.48
N LYS A 30 -19.68 7.04 23.18
CA LYS A 30 -18.29 7.41 22.86
C LYS A 30 -17.44 6.25 22.38
N ILE A 31 -17.98 5.04 22.40
CA ILE A 31 -17.23 3.84 22.05
C ILE A 31 -17.52 3.44 20.62
N PHE A 32 -16.43 3.21 19.92
CA PHE A 32 -16.43 2.70 18.58
C PHE A 32 -15.80 1.31 18.59
N ILE A 33 -16.43 0.33 17.93
CA ILE A 33 -15.84 -0.98 17.71
C ILE A 33 -14.97 -0.88 16.46
N PRO A 34 -13.66 -0.99 16.55
CA PRO A 34 -12.82 -0.92 15.38
C PRO A 34 -13.00 -2.18 14.53
N THR A 35 -13.24 -2.02 13.23
CA THR A 35 -12.86 -3.03 12.27
C THR A 35 -11.33 -3.08 12.23
N TYR A 36 -10.76 -4.23 11.84
CA TYR A 36 -9.30 -4.42 11.77
C TYR A 36 -8.58 -3.31 10.97
N ASP A 37 -9.26 -2.71 9.99
CA ASP A 37 -8.78 -1.61 9.16
C ASP A 37 -8.74 -0.23 9.86
N CYS A 38 -9.41 -0.09 11.01
CA CYS A 38 -9.42 1.14 11.82
C CYS A 38 -8.37 1.12 12.94
N MET A 39 -7.68 -0.01 13.14
CA MET A 39 -6.64 -0.15 14.16
C MET A 39 -5.28 0.24 13.61
N LYS A 40 -4.70 1.31 14.10
CA LYS A 40 -3.31 1.70 13.82
C LYS A 40 -2.44 1.47 15.05
N ARG A 41 -1.30 0.86 14.86
CA ARG A 41 -0.33 0.64 15.94
C ARG A 41 0.58 1.86 16.05
N TYR A 42 0.43 2.61 17.12
CA TYR A 42 1.29 3.73 17.46
C TYR A 42 2.16 3.36 18.68
N GLN A 43 3.49 3.50 18.54
CA GLN A 43 4.48 3.26 19.64
C GLN A 43 4.25 1.96 20.43
N GLY A 44 3.91 0.88 19.75
CA GLY A 44 3.67 -0.42 20.40
C GLY A 44 2.24 -0.63 20.93
N SER A 45 1.41 0.39 20.94
CA SER A 45 0.01 0.32 21.41
C SER A 45 -0.97 0.48 20.24
N TRP A 46 -2.13 -0.18 20.30
CA TRP A 46 -3.19 -0.06 19.31
C TRP A 46 -4.05 1.17 19.63
N HIS A 47 -4.21 2.05 18.65
CA HIS A 47 -5.10 3.21 18.72
C HIS A 47 -6.24 3.06 17.73
N VAL A 48 -7.42 3.50 18.17
CA VAL A 48 -8.63 3.50 17.35
C VAL A 48 -8.88 4.90 16.82
N GLU A 49 -8.91 5.06 15.51
CA GLU A 49 -9.38 6.28 14.88
C GLU A 49 -10.92 6.35 14.98
N GLN A 50 -11.46 7.44 15.51
CA GLN A 50 -12.89 7.61 15.73
C GLN A 50 -13.67 7.63 14.41
N LYS A 51 -14.32 6.51 14.08
CA LYS A 51 -15.41 6.43 13.09
C LYS A 51 -16.63 5.80 13.74
N PRO A 52 -17.85 6.25 13.43
CA PRO A 52 -19.07 5.69 14.01
C PRO A 52 -19.29 4.26 13.52
N LEU A 53 -19.58 3.38 14.45
CA LEU A 53 -19.44 1.94 14.37
C LEU A 53 -20.56 1.19 13.70
N PHE A 54 -21.75 1.75 13.65
CA PHE A 54 -22.95 1.00 13.25
C PHE A 54 -23.34 1.14 11.79
N THR A 55 -22.71 2.06 11.05
CA THR A 55 -22.97 2.23 9.62
C THR A 55 -22.14 1.31 8.73
N ASP A 56 -20.97 0.85 9.22
CA ASP A 56 -20.03 0.13 8.36
C ASP A 56 -20.21 -1.40 8.36
N CYS A 57 -20.91 -1.96 9.34
CA CYS A 57 -21.09 -3.43 9.43
C CYS A 57 -22.21 -4.00 8.54
N PHE A 58 -23.12 -3.18 8.03
CA PHE A 58 -24.24 -3.64 7.20
C PHE A 58 -24.37 -2.97 5.84
N PHE A 59 -23.68 -1.89 5.60
CA PHE A 59 -23.49 -1.37 4.26
C PHE A 59 -22.13 -1.86 3.78
N ILE A 60 -22.12 -2.76 2.82
CA ILE A 60 -21.02 -2.91 1.89
C ILE A 60 -20.97 -1.56 1.19
N GLU A 61 -20.26 -0.60 1.78
CA GLU A 61 -19.93 0.64 1.11
C GLU A 61 -19.01 0.23 -0.04
N CYS A 62 -19.60 0.09 -1.22
CA CYS A 62 -18.85 -0.14 -2.45
C CYS A 62 -17.97 1.09 -2.68
N ARG A 63 -16.87 1.14 -1.96
CA ARG A 63 -15.92 2.26 -1.93
C ARG A 63 -15.10 2.34 -3.23
N ASN A 64 -15.25 1.32 -4.07
CA ASN A 64 -14.58 1.25 -5.35
C ASN A 64 -15.54 0.73 -6.44
N LYS A 65 -15.53 1.36 -7.63
CA LYS A 65 -16.32 0.92 -8.80
C LYS A 65 -16.08 -0.56 -9.15
N GLU A 66 -14.89 -1.09 -8.83
CA GLU A 66 -14.55 -2.49 -9.08
C GLU A 66 -15.24 -3.45 -8.10
N GLU A 67 -15.43 -3.08 -6.83
CA GLU A 67 -16.20 -3.87 -5.86
C GLU A 67 -17.68 -3.95 -6.25
N LEU A 68 -18.23 -2.83 -6.72
CA LEU A 68 -19.61 -2.80 -7.22
C LEU A 68 -19.79 -3.68 -8.45
N LYS A 69 -18.85 -3.67 -9.40
CA LYS A 69 -18.86 -4.56 -10.56
C LYS A 69 -18.82 -6.03 -10.14
N THR A 70 -18.02 -6.35 -9.12
CA THR A 70 -17.91 -7.70 -8.57
C THR A 70 -19.23 -8.20 -8.00
N LEU A 71 -19.86 -7.37 -7.17
CA LEU A 71 -21.17 -7.70 -6.58
C LEU A 71 -22.26 -7.82 -7.65
N LEU A 72 -22.25 -6.96 -8.67
CA LEU A 72 -23.15 -7.04 -9.79
C LEU A 72 -22.95 -8.33 -10.59
N LEU A 73 -21.73 -8.73 -10.89
CA LEU A 73 -21.41 -9.98 -11.58
C LEU A 73 -21.83 -11.19 -10.77
N LEU A 74 -21.62 -11.17 -9.44
CA LEU A 74 -22.04 -12.23 -8.53
C LEU A 74 -23.57 -12.42 -8.54
N ALA A 75 -24.34 -11.33 -8.60
CA ALA A 75 -25.79 -11.36 -8.60
C ALA A 75 -26.39 -11.63 -10.00
N LEU A 76 -25.83 -11.04 -11.05
CA LEU A 76 -26.36 -11.10 -12.41
C LEU A 76 -26.15 -12.46 -13.07
N ALA A 77 -25.02 -13.13 -12.83
CA ALA A 77 -24.75 -14.42 -13.47
C ALA A 77 -25.73 -15.53 -13.03
N PRO A 78 -26.02 -15.73 -11.72
CA PRO A 78 -27.09 -16.66 -11.29
C PRO A 78 -28.48 -16.25 -11.74
N ALA A 79 -28.80 -14.95 -11.71
CA ALA A 79 -30.10 -14.44 -12.15
C ALA A 79 -30.34 -14.71 -13.63
N ALA A 80 -29.32 -14.47 -14.48
CA ALA A 80 -29.38 -14.81 -15.90
C ALA A 80 -29.53 -16.32 -16.11
N GLY A 81 -28.80 -17.14 -15.37
CA GLY A 81 -28.93 -18.60 -15.41
C GLY A 81 -30.31 -19.07 -15.03
N PHE A 82 -30.92 -18.47 -14.00
CA PHE A 82 -32.30 -18.77 -13.58
C PHE A 82 -33.33 -18.41 -14.65
N LEU A 83 -33.24 -17.23 -15.23
CA LEU A 83 -34.13 -16.78 -16.29
C LEU A 83 -34.03 -17.66 -17.55
N LEU A 84 -32.83 -17.99 -17.97
CA LEU A 84 -32.58 -18.86 -19.13
C LEU A 84 -33.07 -20.29 -18.90
N GLN A 85 -33.02 -20.79 -17.67
CA GLN A 85 -33.50 -22.12 -17.33
C GLN A 85 -35.04 -22.25 -17.52
N GLY A 86 -35.79 -21.14 -17.31
CA GLY A 86 -37.22 -21.09 -17.61
C GLY A 86 -37.56 -21.30 -19.09
N TRP A 87 -36.67 -20.87 -19.98
CA TRP A 87 -36.81 -21.01 -21.43
C TRP A 87 -36.22 -22.33 -21.98
N LEU A 88 -35.22 -22.87 -21.32
CA LEU A 88 -34.46 -24.07 -21.73
C LEU A 88 -34.41 -25.10 -20.60
N PRO A 89 -35.56 -25.73 -20.26
CA PRO A 89 -35.65 -26.67 -19.15
C PRO A 89 -34.69 -27.87 -19.36
N GLY A 90 -34.15 -28.38 -18.27
CA GLY A 90 -33.29 -29.59 -18.27
C GLY A 90 -31.80 -29.36 -18.58
N ARG A 91 -31.35 -28.12 -18.79
CA ARG A 91 -29.94 -27.84 -19.15
C ARG A 91 -29.04 -27.38 -18.00
N GLY A 92 -29.51 -27.35 -16.76
CA GLY A 92 -28.72 -26.98 -15.59
C GLY A 92 -28.10 -25.56 -15.62
N LEU A 93 -28.71 -24.63 -16.36
CA LEU A 93 -28.20 -23.28 -16.61
C LEU A 93 -28.08 -22.46 -15.33
N LEU A 94 -28.91 -22.72 -14.32
CA LEU A 94 -28.77 -22.10 -13.00
C LEU A 94 -27.45 -22.49 -12.34
N CYS A 95 -27.10 -23.79 -12.38
CA CYS A 95 -25.83 -24.25 -11.81
C CYS A 95 -24.63 -23.64 -12.53
N CYS A 96 -24.67 -23.50 -13.86
CA CYS A 96 -23.64 -22.84 -14.65
C CYS A 96 -23.52 -21.36 -14.26
N GLY A 97 -24.64 -20.67 -14.07
CA GLY A 97 -24.63 -19.26 -13.64
C GLY A 97 -24.02 -19.07 -12.25
N ILE A 98 -24.37 -19.94 -11.29
CA ILE A 98 -23.80 -19.93 -9.93
C ILE A 98 -22.28 -20.20 -9.99
N THR A 99 -21.87 -21.24 -10.74
CA THR A 99 -20.46 -21.60 -10.86
C THR A 99 -19.65 -20.48 -11.48
N LEU A 100 -20.15 -19.85 -12.54
CA LEU A 100 -19.49 -18.70 -13.18
C LEU A 100 -19.37 -17.53 -12.21
N GLY A 101 -20.43 -17.21 -11.45
CA GLY A 101 -20.41 -16.17 -10.42
C GLY A 101 -19.35 -16.43 -9.35
N LEU A 102 -19.26 -17.67 -8.85
CA LEU A 102 -18.26 -18.07 -7.86
C LEU A 102 -16.83 -17.99 -8.41
N VAL A 103 -16.61 -18.41 -9.66
CA VAL A 103 -15.30 -18.29 -10.32
C VAL A 103 -14.89 -16.84 -10.47
N CYS A 104 -15.80 -15.97 -10.90
CA CYS A 104 -15.53 -14.53 -10.99
C CYS A 104 -15.15 -13.93 -9.64
N VAL A 105 -15.90 -14.25 -8.58
CA VAL A 105 -15.57 -13.79 -7.21
C VAL A 105 -14.23 -14.34 -6.75
N TYR A 106 -13.93 -15.62 -6.98
CA TYR A 106 -12.67 -16.23 -6.64
C TYR A 106 -11.49 -15.53 -7.30
N VAL A 107 -11.57 -15.26 -8.62
CA VAL A 107 -10.55 -14.53 -9.37
C VAL A 107 -10.33 -13.13 -8.81
N LEU A 108 -11.42 -12.42 -8.49
CA LEU A 108 -11.34 -11.06 -7.94
C LEU A 108 -10.75 -11.05 -6.53
N VAL A 109 -11.13 -12.02 -5.67
CA VAL A 109 -10.53 -12.20 -4.34
C VAL A 109 -9.05 -12.56 -4.44
N LEU A 110 -8.64 -13.37 -5.43
CA LEU A 110 -7.23 -13.63 -5.67
C LEU A 110 -6.48 -12.33 -6.04
N GLN A 111 -7.02 -11.53 -6.94
CA GLN A 111 -6.41 -10.24 -7.31
C GLN A 111 -6.24 -9.27 -6.14
N THR A 112 -7.14 -9.29 -5.15
CA THR A 112 -7.03 -8.44 -3.96
C THR A 112 -6.05 -8.96 -2.91
N LYS A 113 -5.70 -10.27 -2.92
CA LYS A 113 -4.75 -10.84 -1.96
C LYS A 113 -3.28 -10.50 -2.26
N PHE A 114 -2.96 -10.12 -3.49
CA PHE A 114 -1.59 -9.74 -3.86
C PHE A 114 -1.33 -8.27 -3.55
N THR A 115 -1.17 -7.94 -2.27
CA THR A 115 -0.88 -6.56 -1.82
C THR A 115 0.58 -6.37 -1.43
N VAL A 116 1.34 -7.45 -1.35
CA VAL A 116 2.74 -7.46 -0.91
C VAL A 116 3.61 -8.00 -2.04
N ASP A 117 4.77 -7.39 -2.24
CA ASP A 117 5.81 -7.92 -3.11
C ASP A 117 6.46 -9.15 -2.46
N THR A 118 6.46 -10.28 -3.15
CA THR A 118 6.87 -11.57 -2.60
C THR A 118 8.37 -11.67 -2.32
N LEU A 119 9.21 -10.91 -3.03
CA LEU A 119 10.65 -10.90 -2.83
C LEU A 119 11.03 -10.03 -1.62
N THR A 120 10.55 -8.81 -1.58
CA THR A 120 11.00 -7.79 -0.63
C THR A 120 10.11 -7.67 0.61
N GLY A 121 8.87 -8.19 0.52
CA GLY A 121 7.89 -8.11 1.60
C GLY A 121 7.47 -6.68 1.95
N VAL A 122 7.67 -5.69 1.07
CA VAL A 122 7.00 -4.37 1.11
C VAL A 122 5.68 -4.44 0.35
N SER A 123 4.85 -3.40 0.45
CA SER A 123 3.67 -3.33 -0.40
C SER A 123 4.04 -3.31 -1.89
N ASN A 124 3.10 -3.63 -2.75
CA ASN A 124 3.30 -3.51 -4.19
C ASN A 124 2.73 -2.19 -4.74
N ARG A 125 2.95 -1.95 -6.04
CA ARG A 125 2.45 -0.79 -6.78
C ARG A 125 0.94 -0.54 -6.59
N ILE A 126 0.13 -1.61 -6.54
CA ILE A 126 -1.33 -1.49 -6.43
C ILE A 126 -1.71 -0.82 -5.11
N VAL A 127 -1.03 -1.19 -4.02
CA VAL A 127 -1.26 -0.59 -2.69
C VAL A 127 -0.85 0.87 -2.66
N ALA A 128 0.28 1.22 -3.28
CA ALA A 128 0.73 2.61 -3.37
C ALA A 128 -0.28 3.48 -4.14
N LEU A 129 -0.78 3.01 -5.28
CA LEU A 129 -1.78 3.72 -6.07
C LEU A 129 -3.09 3.90 -5.29
N ARG A 130 -3.60 2.84 -4.65
CA ARG A 130 -4.81 2.92 -3.82
C ARG A 130 -4.66 3.90 -2.66
N TYR A 131 -3.50 3.90 -2.01
CA TYR A 131 -3.20 4.85 -0.94
C TYR A 131 -3.27 6.30 -1.47
N LEU A 132 -2.59 6.59 -2.57
CA LEU A 132 -2.61 7.92 -3.17
C LEU A 132 -4.02 8.34 -3.59
N GLU A 133 -4.79 7.46 -4.23
CA GLU A 133 -6.19 7.73 -4.62
C GLU A 133 -7.09 8.03 -3.42
N SER A 134 -6.89 7.34 -2.30
CA SER A 134 -7.67 7.56 -1.07
C SER A 134 -7.29 8.85 -0.34
N GLU A 135 -6.00 9.22 -0.37
CA GLU A 135 -5.48 10.36 0.38
C GLU A 135 -5.57 11.68 -0.40
N LEU A 136 -5.49 11.64 -1.73
CA LEU A 136 -5.51 12.82 -2.59
C LEU A 136 -6.69 13.78 -2.29
N PRO A 137 -7.95 13.31 -2.17
CA PRO A 137 -9.08 14.17 -1.83
C PRO A 137 -8.97 14.81 -0.44
N TYR A 138 -8.36 14.11 0.52
CA TYR A 138 -8.15 14.63 1.86
C TYR A 138 -7.15 15.79 1.84
N TYR A 139 -5.96 15.60 1.25
CA TYR A 139 -4.92 16.64 1.23
C TYR A 139 -5.31 17.86 0.41
N ARG A 140 -6.12 17.70 -0.65
CA ARG A 140 -6.69 18.82 -1.39
C ARG A 140 -7.61 19.70 -0.57
N ARG A 141 -8.39 19.12 0.34
CA ARG A 141 -9.27 19.85 1.24
C ARG A 141 -8.54 20.47 2.43
N HIS A 142 -7.30 20.07 2.68
CA HIS A 142 -6.48 20.52 3.81
C HIS A 142 -5.13 21.08 3.33
N PRO A 143 -5.10 22.30 2.74
CA PRO A 143 -3.89 22.86 2.12
C PRO A 143 -2.74 23.11 3.11
N ASN A 144 -3.03 23.14 4.42
CA ASN A 144 -2.02 23.22 5.48
C ASN A 144 -1.29 21.88 5.73
N ARG A 145 -1.76 20.78 5.13
CA ARG A 145 -1.11 19.48 5.17
C ARG A 145 -0.48 19.17 3.81
N SER A 146 0.60 18.42 3.82
CA SER A 146 1.34 18.09 2.59
C SER A 146 1.38 16.59 2.39
N LEU A 147 1.07 16.16 1.16
CA LEU A 147 1.31 14.81 0.68
C LEU A 147 2.54 14.85 -0.22
N HIS A 148 3.51 13.99 0.05
CA HIS A 148 4.69 13.80 -0.78
C HIS A 148 4.70 12.38 -1.35
N PHE A 149 5.17 12.28 -2.58
CA PHE A 149 5.43 11.03 -3.24
C PHE A 149 6.90 10.99 -3.67
N LEU A 150 7.61 9.95 -3.26
CA LEU A 150 8.99 9.71 -3.62
C LEU A 150 9.04 8.51 -4.55
N MET A 151 9.70 8.67 -5.70
CA MET A 151 10.07 7.59 -6.60
C MET A 151 11.56 7.32 -6.42
N MET A 152 11.94 6.07 -6.32
CA MET A 152 13.32 5.64 -6.08
C MET A 152 13.68 4.52 -7.04
N ASP A 153 14.88 4.57 -7.58
CA ASP A 153 15.42 3.55 -8.50
C ASP A 153 16.83 3.18 -8.01
N MET A 154 17.14 1.87 -8.02
CA MET A 154 18.47 1.38 -7.67
C MET A 154 19.44 1.66 -8.83
N ASP A 155 20.43 2.49 -8.58
CA ASP A 155 21.44 2.83 -9.57
C ASP A 155 22.27 1.57 -9.91
N HIS A 156 22.58 1.37 -11.18
CA HIS A 156 23.41 0.26 -11.68
C HIS A 156 22.89 -1.16 -11.36
N PHE A 157 21.58 -1.33 -11.06
CA PHE A 157 21.03 -2.63 -10.71
C PHE A 157 21.26 -3.71 -11.79
N LYS A 158 21.15 -3.33 -13.07
CA LYS A 158 21.46 -4.24 -14.18
C LYS A 158 22.91 -4.74 -14.11
N HIS A 159 23.86 -3.89 -13.79
CA HIS A 159 25.26 -4.27 -13.65
C HIS A 159 25.46 -5.29 -12.51
N ILE A 160 24.78 -5.08 -11.37
CA ILE A 160 24.82 -6.06 -10.28
C ILE A 160 24.31 -7.43 -10.76
N ASN A 161 23.20 -7.47 -11.50
CA ASN A 161 22.67 -8.72 -12.06
C ASN A 161 23.61 -9.37 -13.08
N ASP A 162 24.16 -8.58 -14.00
CA ASP A 162 25.00 -9.07 -15.09
C ASP A 162 26.35 -9.59 -14.60
N GLU A 163 26.93 -8.98 -13.55
CA GLU A 163 28.24 -9.34 -13.02
C GLU A 163 28.18 -10.37 -11.88
N TYR A 164 27.19 -10.25 -10.98
CA TYR A 164 27.12 -11.10 -9.76
C TYR A 164 25.93 -12.08 -9.78
N GLY A 165 25.10 -12.02 -10.82
CA GLY A 165 23.95 -12.90 -11.00
C GLY A 165 22.67 -12.39 -10.32
N HIS A 166 21.53 -12.92 -10.80
CA HIS A 166 20.19 -12.49 -10.35
C HIS A 166 19.92 -12.72 -8.86
N LEU A 167 20.50 -13.78 -8.26
CA LEU A 167 20.35 -14.03 -6.81
C LEU A 167 20.99 -12.93 -5.98
N GLU A 168 22.09 -12.37 -6.45
CA GLU A 168 22.75 -11.25 -5.78
C GLU A 168 21.97 -9.94 -5.97
N GLY A 169 21.40 -9.71 -7.15
CA GLY A 169 20.46 -8.62 -7.38
C GLY A 169 19.23 -8.69 -6.48
N ASP A 170 18.65 -9.88 -6.32
CA ASP A 170 17.54 -10.12 -5.39
C ASP A 170 17.95 -9.81 -3.94
N ALA A 171 19.12 -10.21 -3.52
CA ALA A 171 19.66 -9.90 -2.19
C ALA A 171 19.85 -8.38 -1.99
N ALA A 172 20.29 -7.66 -3.02
CA ALA A 172 20.42 -6.20 -2.99
C ALA A 172 19.05 -5.52 -2.83
N LEU A 173 18.02 -5.99 -3.55
CA LEU A 173 16.65 -5.49 -3.42
C LEU A 173 16.07 -5.74 -2.02
N VAL A 174 16.30 -6.93 -1.46
CA VAL A 174 15.84 -7.28 -0.10
C VAL A 174 16.54 -6.41 0.94
N LEU A 175 17.84 -6.16 0.79
CA LEU A 175 18.59 -5.27 1.69
C LEU A 175 18.07 -3.83 1.62
N LEU A 176 17.87 -3.28 0.43
CA LEU A 176 17.29 -1.95 0.24
C LEU A 176 15.90 -1.86 0.87
N ALA A 177 15.04 -2.83 0.60
CA ALA A 177 13.69 -2.89 1.20
C ALA A 177 13.73 -2.92 2.73
N GLY A 178 14.67 -3.64 3.33
CA GLY A 178 14.90 -3.67 4.77
C GLY A 178 15.27 -2.30 5.36
N ILE A 179 16.17 -1.58 4.68
CA ILE A 179 16.56 -0.21 5.04
C ILE A 179 15.36 0.73 4.96
N LEU A 180 14.64 0.70 3.83
CA LEU A 180 13.46 1.54 3.61
C LEU A 180 12.37 1.26 4.66
N LYS A 181 12.10 -0.01 5.00
CA LYS A 181 11.16 -0.37 6.08
C LYS A 181 11.56 0.22 7.42
N LYS A 182 12.84 0.10 7.79
CA LYS A 182 13.38 0.64 9.04
C LYS A 182 13.18 2.15 9.13
N VAL A 183 13.51 2.88 8.08
CA VAL A 183 13.42 4.34 8.05
C VAL A 183 11.96 4.79 8.00
N CYS A 184 11.12 4.14 7.20
CA CYS A 184 9.70 4.49 7.04
C CYS A 184 8.84 4.14 8.26
N ALA A 185 9.31 3.32 9.21
CA ALA A 185 8.53 2.88 10.37
C ALA A 185 7.97 4.03 11.22
N ASN A 186 8.60 5.20 11.19
CA ASN A 186 8.20 6.38 11.96
C ASN A 186 7.36 7.39 11.16
N TYR A 187 7.07 7.10 9.90
CA TYR A 187 6.32 7.98 9.01
C TYR A 187 4.94 7.40 8.68
N ASN A 188 3.96 8.28 8.60
CA ASN A 188 2.60 7.91 8.20
C ASN A 188 2.54 7.84 6.68
N GLY A 189 2.42 6.64 6.13
CA GLY A 189 2.42 6.48 4.67
C GLY A 189 2.54 5.03 4.23
N VAL A 190 2.81 4.84 2.97
CA VAL A 190 3.02 3.54 2.35
C VAL A 190 4.40 3.48 1.69
N LEU A 191 5.11 2.39 1.92
CA LEU A 191 6.31 1.99 1.19
C LEU A 191 5.93 0.83 0.28
N ALA A 192 6.27 0.92 -1.01
CA ALA A 192 5.98 -0.14 -1.97
C ALA A 192 7.14 -0.34 -2.97
N ARG A 193 7.24 -1.55 -3.51
CA ARG A 193 8.01 -1.83 -4.70
C ARG A 193 7.13 -1.52 -5.92
N TYR A 194 7.57 -0.55 -6.72
CA TYR A 194 6.78 -0.02 -7.82
C TYR A 194 7.00 -0.80 -9.13
N GLY A 195 8.22 -1.27 -9.35
CA GLY A 195 8.65 -2.05 -10.50
C GLY A 195 9.85 -2.93 -10.16
N GLY A 196 10.61 -3.37 -11.15
CA GLY A 196 11.77 -4.25 -10.99
C GLY A 196 12.73 -3.84 -9.88
N ASP A 197 13.42 -2.73 -10.06
CA ASP A 197 14.37 -2.08 -9.14
C ASP A 197 13.86 -0.76 -8.56
N GLU A 198 12.58 -0.45 -8.82
CA GLU A 198 11.93 0.78 -8.40
C GLU A 198 11.13 0.59 -7.11
N PHE A 199 11.30 1.53 -6.19
CA PHE A 199 10.53 1.65 -4.97
C PHE A 199 9.83 2.99 -4.90
N CYS A 200 8.74 3.08 -4.14
CA CYS A 200 8.09 4.35 -3.87
C CYS A 200 7.65 4.48 -2.42
N ILE A 201 7.60 5.73 -1.97
CA ILE A 201 7.03 6.11 -0.66
C ILE A 201 6.01 7.19 -0.91
N ALA A 202 4.79 7.00 -0.40
CA ALA A 202 3.80 8.06 -0.31
C ALA A 202 3.58 8.38 1.17
N CYS A 203 3.78 9.63 1.58
CA CYS A 203 3.68 10.01 2.99
C CYS A 203 3.06 11.39 3.19
N GLY A 204 2.25 11.48 4.26
CA GLY A 204 1.69 12.72 4.75
C GLY A 204 2.66 13.43 5.70
N CYS A 205 3.72 14.02 5.16
CA CYS A 205 4.76 14.70 5.92
C CYS A 205 5.00 16.11 5.37
N ASN A 206 5.54 17.00 6.22
CA ASN A 206 5.92 18.34 5.77
C ASN A 206 7.27 18.34 5.03
N SER A 207 7.65 19.46 4.43
CA SER A 207 8.88 19.57 3.63
C SER A 207 10.17 19.38 4.43
N VAL A 208 10.17 19.56 5.75
CA VAL A 208 11.33 19.28 6.60
C VAL A 208 11.42 17.79 6.86
N GLU A 209 10.30 17.17 7.21
CA GLU A 209 10.21 15.74 7.48
C GLU A 209 10.60 14.91 6.25
N VAL A 210 10.17 15.28 5.04
CA VAL A 210 10.54 14.56 3.83
C VAL A 210 12.04 14.66 3.53
N ARG A 211 12.65 15.81 3.76
CA ARG A 211 14.11 15.94 3.63
C ARG A 211 14.85 15.09 4.65
N THR A 212 14.36 15.05 5.88
CA THR A 212 14.91 14.19 6.94
C THR A 212 14.75 12.72 6.60
N LEU A 213 13.62 12.32 6.02
CA LEU A 213 13.37 10.96 5.52
C LEU A 213 14.42 10.58 4.47
N ILE A 214 14.61 11.41 3.43
CA ILE A 214 15.58 11.18 2.35
C ILE A 214 17.00 11.08 2.91
N ALA A 215 17.39 12.01 3.79
CA ALA A 215 18.71 12.00 4.42
C ALA A 215 18.93 10.76 5.31
N SER A 216 17.86 10.28 5.97
CA SER A 216 17.93 9.07 6.79
C SER A 216 18.06 7.81 5.94
N ILE A 217 17.39 7.75 4.80
CA ILE A 217 17.53 6.65 3.83
C ILE A 217 18.99 6.59 3.34
N GLN A 218 19.55 7.73 2.92
CA GLN A 218 20.94 7.77 2.44
C GLN A 218 21.93 7.33 3.52
N ARG A 219 21.81 7.87 4.73
CA ARG A 219 22.69 7.51 5.85
C ARG A 219 22.64 6.01 6.21
N GLU A 220 21.45 5.41 6.25
CA GLU A 220 21.30 3.98 6.54
C GLU A 220 21.87 3.12 5.39
N LEU A 221 21.73 3.59 4.15
CA LEU A 221 22.30 2.92 2.99
C LEU A 221 23.82 2.97 3.00
N ASP A 222 24.42 4.14 3.28
CA ASP A 222 25.87 4.30 3.41
C ASP A 222 26.44 3.42 4.53
N ALA A 223 25.74 3.36 5.67
CA ALA A 223 26.10 2.48 6.78
C ALA A 223 26.03 0.99 6.40
N ALA A 224 25.00 0.58 5.67
CA ALA A 224 24.87 -0.78 5.19
C ALA A 224 25.96 -1.14 4.18
N ASN A 225 26.27 -0.25 3.24
CA ASN A 225 27.35 -0.43 2.28
C ASN A 225 28.72 -0.60 2.98
N ALA A 226 28.99 0.18 4.01
CA ALA A 226 30.27 0.14 4.75
C ALA A 226 30.54 -1.22 5.43
N VAL A 227 29.48 -1.93 5.82
CA VAL A 227 29.58 -3.22 6.53
C VAL A 227 29.23 -4.43 5.68
N SER A 228 28.74 -4.23 4.47
CA SER A 228 28.22 -5.31 3.61
C SER A 228 29.27 -6.33 3.18
N GLY A 229 30.53 -5.90 3.05
CA GLY A 229 31.62 -6.71 2.47
C GLY A 229 31.39 -7.10 1.00
N LYS A 230 30.38 -6.51 0.34
CA LYS A 230 30.05 -6.78 -1.06
C LYS A 230 31.03 -6.06 -1.99
N PRO A 231 31.32 -6.63 -3.18
CA PRO A 231 32.21 -6.00 -4.17
C PRO A 231 31.55 -4.81 -4.89
N TYR A 232 30.30 -4.50 -4.58
CA TYR A 232 29.56 -3.37 -5.13
C TYR A 232 28.89 -2.57 -3.99
N GLN A 233 28.48 -1.36 -4.29
CA GLN A 233 27.69 -0.51 -3.40
C GLN A 233 26.28 -0.38 -3.93
N ILE A 234 25.30 -0.37 -3.03
CA ILE A 234 23.92 -0.06 -3.38
C ILE A 234 23.77 1.45 -3.34
N GLU A 235 23.43 2.02 -4.48
CA GLU A 235 23.10 3.43 -4.65
C GLU A 235 21.68 3.58 -5.14
N ILE A 236 21.02 4.68 -4.81
CA ILE A 236 19.68 4.98 -5.27
C ILE A 236 19.56 6.41 -5.76
N SER A 237 18.74 6.61 -6.76
CA SER A 237 18.28 7.93 -7.19
C SER A 237 16.86 8.15 -6.67
N ILE A 238 16.60 9.29 -6.01
CA ILE A 238 15.32 9.61 -5.38
C ILE A 238 14.75 10.88 -5.98
N GLY A 239 13.61 10.79 -6.66
CA GLY A 239 12.80 11.94 -7.05
C GLY A 239 11.67 12.16 -6.05
N CYS A 240 11.34 13.39 -5.74
CA CYS A 240 10.34 13.74 -4.74
C CYS A 240 9.38 14.80 -5.27
N ALA A 241 8.12 14.46 -5.40
CA ALA A 241 7.07 15.41 -5.73
C ALA A 241 6.16 15.67 -4.52
N ARG A 242 5.76 16.93 -4.37
CA ARG A 242 4.73 17.35 -3.42
C ARG A 242 3.41 17.52 -4.17
N LEU A 243 2.31 17.15 -3.53
CA LEU A 243 0.98 17.49 -4.05
C LEU A 243 0.79 19.02 -4.01
N GLU A 244 0.72 19.62 -5.17
CA GLU A 244 0.51 21.03 -5.40
C GLU A 244 -0.85 21.27 -6.10
N PRO A 245 -1.40 22.50 -6.11
CA PRO A 245 -2.72 22.78 -6.70
C PRO A 245 -2.82 22.45 -8.21
N ASP A 246 -1.71 22.51 -8.93
CA ASP A 246 -1.59 22.20 -10.36
C ASP A 246 -1.63 20.70 -10.67
N ILE A 247 -1.36 19.86 -9.68
CA ILE A 247 -1.38 18.40 -9.83
C ILE A 247 -2.84 17.93 -9.78
N ALA A 248 -3.38 17.53 -10.95
CA ALA A 248 -4.78 17.17 -11.08
C ALA A 248 -5.07 15.70 -10.72
N THR A 249 -4.14 14.79 -10.95
CA THR A 249 -4.34 13.35 -10.76
C THR A 249 -3.20 12.71 -9.97
N VAL A 250 -3.41 11.47 -9.53
CA VAL A 250 -2.35 10.63 -8.96
C VAL A 250 -1.22 10.42 -9.96
N HIS A 251 -1.55 10.27 -11.25
CA HIS A 251 -0.56 10.10 -12.31
C HIS A 251 0.35 11.32 -12.45
N ASP A 252 -0.21 12.53 -12.42
CA ASP A 252 0.59 13.77 -12.51
C ASP A 252 1.60 13.87 -11.36
N LEU A 253 1.20 13.44 -10.15
CA LEU A 253 2.09 13.42 -8.98
C LEU A 253 3.23 12.41 -9.15
N ILE A 254 2.92 11.23 -9.69
CA ILE A 254 3.90 10.18 -9.95
C ILE A 254 4.86 10.63 -11.05
N ASP A 255 4.33 11.13 -12.17
CA ASP A 255 5.13 11.60 -13.31
C ASP A 255 6.10 12.71 -12.90
N LYS A 256 5.66 13.63 -12.03
CA LYS A 256 6.53 14.69 -11.49
C LYS A 256 7.69 14.12 -10.66
N ALA A 257 7.41 13.13 -9.80
CA ALA A 257 8.45 12.46 -9.02
C ALA A 257 9.41 11.66 -9.90
N ASP A 258 8.89 10.96 -10.91
CA ASP A 258 9.70 10.19 -11.85
C ASP A 258 10.63 11.09 -12.67
N GLN A 259 10.14 12.22 -13.18
CA GLN A 259 10.95 13.22 -13.87
C GLN A 259 12.10 13.74 -12.99
N GLU A 260 11.83 14.07 -11.74
CA GLU A 260 12.85 14.52 -10.79
C GLU A 260 13.90 13.42 -10.53
N MET A 261 13.46 12.17 -10.35
CA MET A 261 14.36 11.02 -10.20
C MET A 261 15.25 10.84 -11.44
N TYR A 262 14.66 10.90 -12.63
CA TYR A 262 15.40 10.76 -13.89
C TYR A 262 16.45 11.86 -14.09
N HIS A 263 16.11 13.11 -13.75
CA HIS A 263 17.07 14.22 -13.78
C HIS A 263 18.25 13.98 -12.84
N LEU A 264 18.01 13.49 -11.63
CA LEU A 264 19.08 13.19 -10.69
C LEU A 264 19.96 12.02 -11.19
N LYS A 265 19.34 10.97 -11.71
CA LYS A 265 20.02 9.81 -12.29
C LYS A 265 20.93 10.21 -13.49
N THR A 266 20.43 11.08 -14.34
CA THR A 266 21.19 11.59 -15.51
C THR A 266 22.38 12.45 -15.06
N ARG A 267 22.20 13.30 -14.06
CA ARG A 267 23.31 14.11 -13.49
C ARG A 267 24.39 13.24 -12.87
N LYS A 268 24.05 12.20 -12.12
CA LYS A 268 25.01 11.25 -11.55
C LYS A 268 25.82 10.56 -12.66
N ARG A 269 25.17 10.11 -13.74
CA ARG A 269 25.83 9.48 -14.89
C ARG A 269 26.75 10.44 -15.66
N GLY A 270 26.39 11.71 -15.77
CA GLY A 270 27.21 12.74 -16.44
C GLY A 270 28.41 13.21 -15.62
N THR A 271 28.44 12.94 -14.32
CA THR A 271 29.57 13.26 -13.42
C THR A 271 30.50 12.07 -13.17
N ALA A 272 30.12 10.85 -13.58
CA ALA A 272 31.02 9.70 -13.52
C ALA A 272 32.14 9.88 -14.55
N PRO A 273 33.45 9.76 -14.16
CA PRO A 273 34.55 9.78 -15.12
C PRO A 273 34.33 8.64 -16.12
N ALA A 274 34.49 8.95 -17.40
CA ALA A 274 34.38 7.98 -18.48
C ALA A 274 35.31 6.79 -18.18
N GLU A 275 34.73 5.68 -17.72
CA GLU A 275 35.45 4.42 -17.62
C GLU A 275 35.93 4.07 -19.04
N LYS A 276 37.25 3.98 -19.15
CA LYS A 276 37.93 3.61 -20.38
C LYS A 276 37.37 2.31 -20.90
N GLN A 277 36.69 2.39 -22.05
CA GLN A 277 36.48 1.23 -22.91
C GLN A 277 37.89 0.74 -23.32
N GLY A 278 38.27 -0.39 -22.76
CA GLY A 278 39.45 -1.15 -23.09
C GLY A 278 39.05 -2.60 -23.32
#